data_d96e6200198737397bcc2ca8dde0adfe
#
_entry.id   d96e6200198737397bcc2ca8dde0adfe
#
_cell.length_a   1.000
_cell.length_b   1.000
_cell.length_c   1.000
_cell.angle_alpha   90.00
_cell.angle_beta   90.00
_cell.angle_gamma   90.00
#
_symmetry.space_group_name_H-M   'P 1'
#
loop_
_entity.id
_entity.type
_entity.pdbx_description
1 polymer ?
#
loop_
_entity_poly.entity_id
_entity_poly.type
_entity_poly.pdbx_seq_one_letter_code
_entity_poly.pdbx_strand_id
1 'polypeptide(L)'
;MTYEIISIIALLLCLLIIGIEYIFHYRLAEIQDDNIARLDGIRRRLKMRVEGVLFAPTDRCRTDEITSLVKEINGDFEVYELSIEAMRQYRDQSGDEGVDVIIDEVNEQAKPVEIYAEMLENGDVYRKSYACRRLSDLGASQYRDELRKYVDNKNRDLAYNAAMGLAKFGDTDVVAEYLLSIQDDRMYFARIVNEFFDVFSGDRVELASRLFETCNPYMKNTIIKAIAHFRLDAFRQMYLSGATGNNQQHKIACIKALAEFGYEEDEQILQMAAKNRDSTSWLYAGHRVLCRSEISAVSVDAGKSD
;
A
#
# COMPACT_ATOMS: atom_id res chain seq x y z
N MET A 1 1.18 19.76 -55.18
CA MET A 1 0.59 18.44 -55.47
C MET A 1 1.06 17.34 -54.51
N THR A 2 2.37 17.11 -54.31
CA THR A 2 2.87 16.08 -53.34
C THR A 2 2.57 16.38 -51.89
N TYR A 3 2.71 17.60 -51.41
CA TYR A 3 2.41 18.02 -50.04
C TYR A 3 0.92 17.96 -49.70
N GLU A 4 0.06 18.30 -50.64
CA GLU A 4 -1.40 18.22 -50.46
C GLU A 4 -1.86 16.78 -50.31
N ILE A 5 -1.30 15.86 -51.10
CA ILE A 5 -1.60 14.42 -50.99
C ILE A 5 -1.14 13.87 -49.65
N ILE A 6 0.06 14.25 -49.17
CA ILE A 6 0.57 13.83 -47.89
C ILE A 6 -0.32 14.34 -46.75
N SER A 7 -0.77 15.61 -46.82
CA SER A 7 -1.67 16.21 -45.82
C SER A 7 -3.02 15.50 -45.76
N ILE A 8 -3.58 15.12 -46.91
CA ILE A 8 -4.85 14.39 -46.99
C ILE A 8 -4.70 12.98 -46.38
N ILE A 9 -3.60 12.28 -46.70
CA ILE A 9 -3.31 10.95 -46.12
C ILE A 9 -3.14 11.05 -44.60
N ALA A 10 -2.41 12.04 -44.10
CA ALA A 10 -2.25 12.27 -42.67
C ALA A 10 -3.58 12.54 -41.96
N LEU A 11 -4.44 13.37 -42.59
CA LEU A 11 -5.78 13.65 -42.05
C LEU A 11 -6.66 12.39 -41.98
N LEU A 12 -6.62 11.57 -43.03
CA LEU A 12 -7.38 10.31 -43.07
C LEU A 12 -6.88 9.30 -42.00
N LEU A 13 -5.56 9.23 -41.78
CA LEU A 13 -4.96 8.44 -40.73
C LEU A 13 -5.39 8.90 -39.34
N CYS A 14 -5.37 10.22 -39.10
CA CYS A 14 -5.85 10.77 -37.81
C CYS A 14 -7.33 10.46 -37.56
N LEU A 15 -8.18 10.61 -38.60
CA LEU A 15 -9.59 10.26 -38.47
C LEU A 15 -9.83 8.77 -38.21
N LEU A 16 -9.02 7.91 -38.82
CA LEU A 16 -9.06 6.48 -38.61
C LEU A 16 -8.66 6.12 -37.16
N ILE A 17 -7.59 6.73 -36.63
CA ILE A 17 -7.14 6.53 -35.24
C ILE A 17 -8.23 6.97 -34.26
N ILE A 18 -8.81 8.18 -34.46
CA ILE A 18 -9.89 8.70 -33.62
C ILE A 18 -11.12 7.76 -33.68
N GLY A 19 -11.44 7.24 -34.86
CA GLY A 19 -12.53 6.28 -35.00
C GLY A 19 -12.29 4.97 -34.26
N ILE A 20 -11.06 4.44 -34.30
CA ILE A 20 -10.66 3.24 -33.54
C ILE A 20 -10.73 3.49 -32.03
N GLU A 21 -10.18 4.63 -31.56
CA GLU A 21 -10.24 5.02 -30.14
C GLU A 21 -11.69 5.16 -29.66
N TYR A 22 -12.56 5.79 -30.47
CA TYR A 22 -13.98 5.92 -30.13
C TYR A 22 -14.68 4.57 -30.00
N ILE A 23 -14.46 3.65 -30.96
CA ILE A 23 -15.01 2.30 -30.90
C ILE A 23 -14.49 1.53 -29.68
N PHE A 24 -13.20 1.66 -29.38
CA PHE A 24 -12.58 1.03 -28.22
C PHE A 24 -13.18 1.55 -26.90
N HIS A 25 -13.31 2.86 -26.75
CA HIS A 25 -13.95 3.46 -25.57
C HIS A 25 -15.42 3.08 -25.42
N TYR A 26 -16.16 3.03 -26.55
CA TYR A 26 -17.55 2.60 -26.52
C TYR A 26 -17.69 1.16 -26.07
N ARG A 27 -16.86 0.25 -26.60
CA ARG A 27 -16.84 -1.16 -26.18
C ARG A 27 -16.43 -1.35 -24.73
N LEU A 28 -15.46 -0.58 -24.25
CA LEU A 28 -15.06 -0.57 -22.85
C LEU A 28 -16.21 -0.15 -21.93
N ALA A 29 -16.93 0.92 -22.29
CA ALA A 29 -18.10 1.39 -21.53
C ALA A 29 -19.21 0.34 -21.49
N GLU A 30 -19.53 -0.32 -22.63
CA GLU A 30 -20.52 -1.39 -22.71
C GLU A 30 -20.18 -2.57 -21.78
N ILE A 31 -18.90 -3.02 -21.80
CA ILE A 31 -18.43 -4.11 -20.92
C ILE A 31 -18.50 -3.67 -19.45
N GLN A 32 -18.21 -2.42 -19.15
CA GLN A 32 -18.27 -1.87 -17.79
C GLN A 32 -19.71 -1.81 -17.29
N ASP A 33 -20.65 -1.35 -18.12
CA ASP A 33 -22.08 -1.29 -17.79
C ASP A 33 -22.67 -2.70 -17.56
N ASP A 34 -22.31 -3.68 -18.38
CA ASP A 34 -22.73 -5.07 -18.21
C ASP A 34 -22.19 -5.67 -16.90
N ASN A 35 -20.93 -5.39 -16.56
CA ASN A 35 -20.34 -5.83 -15.30
C ASN A 35 -21.02 -5.17 -14.09
N ILE A 36 -21.32 -3.87 -14.15
CA ILE A 36 -22.05 -3.17 -13.09
C ILE A 36 -23.44 -3.78 -12.93
N ALA A 37 -24.17 -3.98 -14.01
CA ALA A 37 -25.51 -4.59 -13.98
C ALA A 37 -25.49 -6.01 -13.38
N ARG A 38 -24.46 -6.81 -13.71
CA ARG A 38 -24.26 -8.16 -13.16
C ARG A 38 -24.01 -8.08 -11.65
N LEU A 39 -23.09 -7.23 -11.20
CA LEU A 39 -22.76 -7.05 -9.77
C LEU A 39 -23.96 -6.53 -8.97
N ASP A 40 -24.73 -5.60 -9.53
CA ASP A 40 -25.96 -5.10 -8.90
C ASP A 40 -27.04 -6.18 -8.80
N GLY A 41 -27.09 -7.10 -9.77
CA GLY A 41 -27.95 -8.28 -9.72
C GLY A 41 -27.55 -9.22 -8.57
N ILE A 42 -26.25 -9.46 -8.39
CA ILE A 42 -25.72 -10.25 -7.27
C ILE A 42 -26.02 -9.53 -5.94
N ARG A 43 -25.69 -8.24 -5.81
CA ARG A 43 -25.95 -7.46 -4.60
C ARG A 43 -27.40 -7.51 -4.14
N ARG A 44 -28.34 -7.37 -5.09
CA ARG A 44 -29.79 -7.43 -4.75
C ARG A 44 -30.22 -8.80 -4.22
N ARG A 45 -29.69 -9.90 -4.80
CA ARG A 45 -29.96 -11.26 -4.30
C ARG A 45 -29.36 -11.47 -2.91
N LEU A 46 -28.10 -11.09 -2.74
CA LEU A 46 -27.36 -11.26 -1.49
C LEU A 46 -27.92 -10.41 -0.34
N LYS A 47 -28.51 -9.24 -0.65
CA LYS A 47 -29.07 -8.37 0.37
C LYS A 47 -30.04 -9.11 1.29
N MET A 48 -31.01 -9.83 0.74
CA MET A 48 -31.98 -10.60 1.53
C MET A 48 -31.30 -11.71 2.35
N ARG A 49 -30.26 -12.36 1.80
CA ARG A 49 -29.51 -13.40 2.53
C ARG A 49 -28.71 -12.82 3.68
N VAL A 50 -27.99 -11.75 3.43
CA VAL A 50 -27.21 -11.03 4.47
C VAL A 50 -28.14 -10.49 5.56
N GLU A 51 -29.28 -9.90 5.20
CA GLU A 51 -30.31 -9.47 6.17
C GLU A 51 -30.85 -10.66 6.98
N GLY A 52 -31.08 -11.83 6.34
CA GLY A 52 -31.46 -13.05 7.05
C GLY A 52 -30.46 -13.50 8.09
N VAL A 53 -29.17 -13.42 7.78
CA VAL A 53 -28.07 -13.75 8.72
C VAL A 53 -27.99 -12.72 9.85
N LEU A 54 -28.01 -11.42 9.52
CA LEU A 54 -27.87 -10.33 10.49
C LEU A 54 -29.03 -10.26 11.47
N PHE A 55 -30.26 -10.48 11.01
CA PHE A 55 -31.49 -10.32 11.81
C PHE A 55 -32.13 -11.64 12.24
N ALA A 56 -31.36 -12.73 12.19
CA ALA A 56 -31.87 -14.04 12.61
C ALA A 56 -32.34 -14.01 14.08
N PRO A 57 -33.56 -14.48 14.38
CA PRO A 57 -34.17 -14.35 15.70
C PRO A 57 -33.52 -15.24 16.78
N THR A 58 -32.79 -16.27 16.38
CA THR A 58 -32.10 -17.18 17.28
C THR A 58 -30.76 -17.61 16.67
N ASP A 59 -29.83 -18.06 17.50
CA ASP A 59 -28.51 -18.55 17.04
C ASP A 59 -28.66 -19.75 16.10
N ARG A 60 -29.63 -20.63 16.35
CA ARG A 60 -29.89 -21.76 15.45
C ARG A 60 -30.37 -21.31 14.07
N CYS A 61 -31.29 -20.34 14.01
CA CYS A 61 -31.74 -19.77 12.73
C CYS A 61 -30.57 -19.07 12.02
N ARG A 62 -29.70 -18.39 12.76
CA ARG A 62 -28.50 -17.74 12.20
C ARG A 62 -27.54 -18.76 11.57
N THR A 63 -27.27 -19.86 12.23
CA THR A 63 -26.43 -20.94 11.70
C THR A 63 -27.00 -21.52 10.40
N ASP A 64 -28.33 -21.71 10.33
CA ASP A 64 -29.02 -22.20 9.14
C ASP A 64 -28.90 -21.18 7.98
N GLU A 65 -29.08 -19.88 8.25
CA GLU A 65 -28.93 -18.79 7.26
C GLU A 65 -27.48 -18.64 6.80
N ILE A 66 -26.48 -18.72 7.70
CA ILE A 66 -25.05 -18.73 7.34
C ILE A 66 -24.75 -19.92 6.41
N THR A 67 -25.21 -21.12 6.75
CA THR A 67 -25.02 -22.30 5.91
C THR A 67 -25.66 -22.12 4.53
N SER A 68 -26.81 -21.46 4.45
CA SER A 68 -27.48 -21.13 3.19
C SER A 68 -26.69 -20.09 2.37
N LEU A 69 -26.14 -19.07 3.02
CA LEU A 69 -25.27 -18.05 2.39
C LEU A 69 -23.99 -18.71 1.85
N VAL A 70 -23.33 -19.54 2.63
CA VAL A 70 -22.11 -20.26 2.22
C VAL A 70 -22.35 -21.18 1.03
N LYS A 71 -23.53 -21.83 0.94
CA LYS A 71 -23.93 -22.59 -0.25
C LYS A 71 -24.10 -21.70 -1.47
N GLU A 72 -24.57 -20.47 -1.30
CA GLU A 72 -24.71 -19.52 -2.40
C GLU A 72 -23.34 -18.96 -2.83
N ILE A 73 -22.42 -18.75 -1.89
CA ILE A 73 -21.01 -18.39 -2.17
C ILE A 73 -20.36 -19.48 -3.05
N ASN A 74 -20.49 -20.74 -2.68
CA ASN A 74 -20.03 -21.90 -3.45
C ASN A 74 -18.65 -21.72 -4.12
N GLY A 75 -17.70 -21.13 -3.41
CA GLY A 75 -16.34 -20.86 -3.92
C GLY A 75 -16.23 -19.65 -4.85
N ASP A 76 -17.33 -18.95 -5.14
CA ASP A 76 -17.30 -17.72 -5.94
C ASP A 76 -16.79 -16.53 -5.10
N PHE A 77 -15.60 -16.03 -5.45
CA PHE A 77 -14.97 -14.93 -4.71
C PHE A 77 -15.77 -13.63 -4.78
N GLU A 78 -16.48 -13.33 -5.90
CA GLU A 78 -17.27 -12.11 -6.04
C GLU A 78 -18.47 -12.14 -5.09
N VAL A 79 -19.14 -13.30 -5.03
CA VAL A 79 -20.27 -13.51 -4.12
C VAL A 79 -19.80 -13.43 -2.66
N TYR A 80 -18.66 -14.05 -2.35
CA TYR A 80 -18.06 -13.97 -1.01
C TYR A 80 -17.71 -12.52 -0.63
N GLU A 81 -16.96 -11.80 -1.47
CA GLU A 81 -16.55 -10.40 -1.18
C GLU A 81 -17.75 -9.48 -1.00
N LEU A 82 -18.75 -9.58 -1.87
CA LEU A 82 -19.97 -8.78 -1.77
C LEU A 82 -20.78 -9.09 -0.50
N SER A 83 -20.76 -10.33 -0.04
CA SER A 83 -21.42 -10.73 1.20
C SER A 83 -20.74 -10.11 2.41
N ILE A 84 -19.40 -10.21 2.49
CA ILE A 84 -18.61 -9.62 3.58
C ILE A 84 -18.66 -8.09 3.54
N GLU A 85 -18.59 -7.49 2.35
CA GLU A 85 -18.73 -6.03 2.18
C GLU A 85 -20.07 -5.53 2.73
N ALA A 86 -21.17 -6.20 2.39
CA ALA A 86 -22.51 -5.83 2.87
C ALA A 86 -22.62 -5.93 4.40
N MET A 87 -22.03 -6.97 5.02
CA MET A 87 -22.02 -7.11 6.49
C MET A 87 -21.19 -6.00 7.15
N ARG A 88 -20.00 -5.69 6.62
CA ARG A 88 -19.16 -4.60 7.12
C ARG A 88 -19.83 -3.24 6.99
N GLN A 89 -20.47 -2.99 5.85
CA GLN A 89 -21.22 -1.76 5.64
C GLN A 89 -22.36 -1.61 6.67
N TYR A 90 -23.07 -2.68 7.00
CA TYR A 90 -24.08 -2.68 8.06
C TYR A 90 -23.44 -2.39 9.42
N ARG A 91 -22.34 -3.05 9.78
CA ARG A 91 -21.59 -2.80 11.02
C ARG A 91 -21.22 -1.31 11.16
N ASP A 92 -20.63 -0.73 10.10
CA ASP A 92 -20.17 0.66 10.09
C ASP A 92 -21.34 1.67 10.22
N GLN A 93 -22.53 1.32 9.71
CA GLN A 93 -23.73 2.13 9.82
C GLN A 93 -24.45 1.99 11.16
N SER A 94 -24.49 0.79 11.72
CA SER A 94 -25.20 0.47 12.96
C SER A 94 -24.37 0.65 14.22
N GLY A 95 -23.04 0.56 14.11
CA GLY A 95 -22.12 0.48 15.24
C GLY A 95 -22.19 -0.85 16.01
N ASP A 96 -22.79 -1.88 15.42
CA ASP A 96 -22.97 -3.19 16.04
C ASP A 96 -21.71 -4.07 15.85
N GLU A 97 -20.89 -4.17 16.91
CA GLU A 97 -19.69 -5.01 16.93
C GLU A 97 -20.01 -6.52 16.88
N GLY A 98 -21.24 -6.93 17.18
CA GLY A 98 -21.68 -8.33 17.07
C GLY A 98 -21.62 -8.86 15.64
N VAL A 99 -21.62 -7.97 14.64
CA VAL A 99 -21.47 -8.33 13.22
C VAL A 99 -20.11 -8.96 12.93
N ASP A 100 -19.04 -8.57 13.62
CA ASP A 100 -17.72 -9.14 13.40
C ASP A 100 -17.69 -10.63 13.77
N VAL A 101 -18.41 -11.04 14.81
CA VAL A 101 -18.57 -12.47 15.17
C VAL A 101 -19.29 -13.24 14.05
N ILE A 102 -20.31 -12.62 13.46
CA ILE A 102 -21.04 -13.24 12.34
C ILE A 102 -20.13 -13.38 11.10
N ILE A 103 -19.32 -12.37 10.82
CA ILE A 103 -18.33 -12.41 9.71
C ILE A 103 -17.34 -13.53 9.94
N ASP A 104 -16.86 -13.72 11.18
CA ASP A 104 -15.94 -14.80 11.53
C ASP A 104 -16.59 -16.19 11.35
N GLU A 105 -17.85 -16.37 11.73
CA GLU A 105 -18.59 -17.62 11.47
C GLU A 105 -18.77 -17.90 9.96
N VAL A 106 -19.06 -16.87 9.16
CA VAL A 106 -19.13 -16.99 7.69
C VAL A 106 -17.75 -17.36 7.13
N ASN A 107 -16.68 -16.74 7.60
CA ASN A 107 -15.31 -17.03 7.15
C ASN A 107 -14.89 -18.46 7.48
N GLU A 108 -15.25 -18.96 8.65
CA GLU A 108 -14.95 -20.34 9.06
C GLU A 108 -15.58 -21.35 8.11
N GLN A 109 -16.82 -21.12 7.71
CA GLN A 109 -17.56 -22.04 6.82
C GLN A 109 -17.22 -21.83 5.32
N ALA A 110 -17.05 -20.58 4.88
CA ALA A 110 -16.76 -20.24 3.47
C ALA A 110 -15.31 -20.51 3.07
N LYS A 111 -14.39 -20.58 4.04
CA LYS A 111 -12.97 -20.86 3.84
C LYS A 111 -12.30 -19.98 2.78
N PRO A 112 -12.25 -18.67 2.98
CA PRO A 112 -11.78 -17.72 1.97
C PRO A 112 -10.35 -18.00 1.50
N VAL A 113 -9.50 -18.59 2.33
CA VAL A 113 -8.13 -18.97 1.94
C VAL A 113 -8.17 -19.99 0.79
N GLU A 114 -9.09 -20.97 0.81
CA GLU A 114 -9.22 -21.96 -0.26
C GLU A 114 -9.72 -21.30 -1.56
N ILE A 115 -10.68 -20.36 -1.47
CA ILE A 115 -11.18 -19.59 -2.61
C ILE A 115 -10.06 -18.81 -3.30
N TYR A 116 -9.25 -18.08 -2.52
CA TYR A 116 -8.15 -17.30 -3.09
C TYR A 116 -6.97 -18.16 -3.54
N ALA A 117 -6.73 -19.31 -2.91
CA ALA A 117 -5.73 -20.26 -3.37
C ALA A 117 -6.07 -20.84 -4.75
N GLU A 118 -7.33 -21.22 -4.97
CA GLU A 118 -7.80 -21.66 -6.27
C GLU A 118 -7.68 -20.55 -7.32
N MET A 119 -8.02 -19.30 -6.92
CA MET A 119 -7.88 -18.13 -7.80
C MET A 119 -6.42 -17.83 -8.13
N LEU A 120 -5.49 -18.05 -7.18
CA LEU A 120 -4.06 -17.89 -7.41
C LEU A 120 -3.52 -18.93 -8.40
N GLU A 121 -4.01 -20.16 -8.35
CA GLU A 121 -3.61 -21.25 -9.25
C GLU A 121 -4.20 -21.08 -10.65
N ASN A 122 -5.52 -20.92 -10.76
CA ASN A 122 -6.29 -21.04 -11.99
C ASN A 122 -6.74 -19.69 -12.60
N GLY A 123 -6.57 -18.57 -11.88
CA GLY A 123 -7.01 -17.26 -12.34
C GLY A 123 -6.16 -16.67 -13.46
N ASP A 124 -6.71 -15.68 -14.13
CA ASP A 124 -5.94 -14.79 -15.00
C ASP A 124 -4.98 -13.89 -14.17
N VAL A 125 -4.19 -13.06 -14.85
CA VAL A 125 -3.19 -12.20 -14.20
C VAL A 125 -3.80 -11.26 -13.15
N TYR A 126 -4.98 -10.72 -13.41
CA TYR A 126 -5.66 -9.79 -12.48
C TYR A 126 -6.20 -10.54 -11.26
N ARG A 127 -6.81 -11.70 -11.47
CA ARG A 127 -7.28 -12.57 -10.40
C ARG A 127 -6.14 -13.07 -9.53
N LYS A 128 -5.02 -13.48 -10.13
CA LYS A 128 -3.80 -13.86 -9.39
C LYS A 128 -3.25 -12.70 -8.56
N SER A 129 -3.19 -11.50 -9.13
CA SER A 129 -2.76 -10.29 -8.42
C SER A 129 -3.65 -10.00 -7.21
N TYR A 130 -4.97 -10.11 -7.39
CA TYR A 130 -5.93 -9.95 -6.29
C TYR A 130 -5.78 -11.04 -5.23
N ALA A 131 -5.62 -12.30 -5.64
CA ALA A 131 -5.42 -13.43 -4.73
C ALA A 131 -4.14 -13.27 -3.88
N CYS A 132 -3.02 -12.81 -4.46
CA CYS A 132 -1.80 -12.52 -3.70
C CYS A 132 -2.07 -11.55 -2.55
N ARG A 133 -2.79 -10.47 -2.82
CA ARG A 133 -3.16 -9.48 -1.81
C ARG A 133 -4.05 -10.08 -0.73
N ARG A 134 -5.12 -10.79 -1.14
CA ARG A 134 -6.12 -11.34 -0.19
C ARG A 134 -5.55 -12.44 0.69
N LEU A 135 -4.75 -13.35 0.13
CA LEU A 135 -4.05 -14.38 0.92
C LEU A 135 -3.12 -13.76 1.97
N SER A 136 -2.44 -12.69 1.62
CA SER A 136 -1.60 -11.98 2.59
C SER A 136 -2.41 -11.23 3.65
N ASP A 137 -3.56 -10.61 3.29
CA ASP A 137 -4.46 -9.96 4.24
C ASP A 137 -5.07 -10.95 5.24
N LEU A 138 -5.30 -12.19 4.81
CA LEU A 138 -5.76 -13.29 5.64
C LEU A 138 -4.65 -13.97 6.45
N GLY A 139 -3.39 -13.53 6.33
CA GLY A 139 -2.26 -14.12 7.05
C GLY A 139 -1.92 -15.54 6.60
N ALA A 140 -2.30 -15.94 5.39
CA ALA A 140 -2.13 -17.29 4.84
C ALA A 140 -0.67 -17.59 4.46
N SER A 141 0.24 -17.59 5.45
CA SER A 141 1.70 -17.72 5.26
C SER A 141 2.14 -19.05 4.63
N GLN A 142 1.29 -20.08 4.63
CA GLN A 142 1.53 -21.35 3.94
C GLN A 142 1.64 -21.17 2.41
N TYR A 143 1.15 -20.06 1.85
CA TYR A 143 1.25 -19.74 0.41
C TYR A 143 2.47 -18.87 0.07
N ARG A 144 3.40 -18.65 1.03
CA ARG A 144 4.61 -17.85 0.82
C ARG A 144 5.39 -18.27 -0.43
N ASP A 145 5.64 -19.55 -0.59
CA ASP A 145 6.43 -20.07 -1.73
C ASP A 145 5.68 -19.92 -3.07
N GLU A 146 4.35 -19.97 -3.04
CA GLU A 146 3.53 -19.70 -4.22
C GLU A 146 3.59 -18.21 -4.63
N LEU A 147 3.46 -17.30 -3.66
CA LEU A 147 3.56 -15.86 -3.92
C LEU A 147 4.96 -15.50 -4.49
N ARG A 148 6.02 -16.14 -3.97
CA ARG A 148 7.40 -15.90 -4.43
C ARG A 148 7.59 -16.13 -5.93
N LYS A 149 6.85 -17.05 -6.53
CA LYS A 149 6.90 -17.34 -7.99
C LYS A 149 6.45 -16.16 -8.85
N TYR A 150 5.71 -15.21 -8.29
CA TYR A 150 5.13 -14.08 -9.02
C TYR A 150 5.89 -12.77 -8.84
N VAL A 151 6.90 -12.70 -7.96
CA VAL A 151 7.64 -11.46 -7.67
C VAL A 151 8.37 -10.92 -8.91
N ASP A 152 8.90 -11.81 -9.77
CA ASP A 152 9.58 -11.45 -11.00
C ASP A 152 8.67 -11.44 -12.24
N ASN A 153 7.34 -11.36 -12.03
CA ASN A 153 6.40 -11.39 -13.12
C ASN A 153 6.49 -10.11 -13.98
N LYS A 154 6.33 -10.26 -15.32
CA LYS A 154 6.33 -9.13 -16.26
C LYS A 154 5.18 -8.16 -16.01
N ASN A 155 4.07 -8.64 -15.46
CA ASN A 155 2.97 -7.78 -15.03
C ASN A 155 3.34 -7.15 -13.69
N ARG A 156 3.50 -5.82 -13.69
CA ARG A 156 3.94 -5.05 -12.52
C ARG A 156 2.97 -5.14 -11.33
N ASP A 157 1.67 -5.20 -11.59
CA ASP A 157 0.66 -5.26 -10.52
C ASP A 157 0.70 -6.61 -9.81
N LEU A 158 0.89 -7.71 -10.56
CA LEU A 158 1.04 -9.04 -9.98
C LEU A 158 2.34 -9.13 -9.17
N ALA A 159 3.47 -8.67 -9.72
CA ALA A 159 4.76 -8.65 -9.03
C ALA A 159 4.69 -7.82 -7.73
N TYR A 160 4.10 -6.63 -7.81
CA TYR A 160 3.89 -5.75 -6.66
C TYR A 160 3.05 -6.39 -5.56
N ASN A 161 1.87 -6.96 -5.90
CA ASN A 161 0.98 -7.56 -4.91
C ASN A 161 1.58 -8.84 -4.30
N ALA A 162 2.35 -9.62 -5.07
CA ALA A 162 3.08 -10.76 -4.56
C ALA A 162 4.19 -10.34 -3.57
N ALA A 163 5.01 -9.35 -3.94
CA ALA A 163 6.06 -8.82 -3.07
C ALA A 163 5.47 -8.16 -1.81
N MET A 164 4.36 -7.42 -1.93
CA MET A 164 3.65 -6.82 -0.82
C MET A 164 3.09 -7.88 0.13
N GLY A 165 2.59 -8.99 -0.40
CA GLY A 165 2.18 -10.15 0.41
C GLY A 165 3.33 -10.74 1.19
N LEU A 166 4.50 -10.90 0.57
CA LEU A 166 5.70 -11.39 1.22
C LEU A 166 6.26 -10.42 2.27
N ALA A 167 6.08 -9.11 2.05
CA ALA A 167 6.38 -8.09 3.06
C ALA A 167 5.55 -8.26 4.34
N LYS A 168 4.25 -8.54 4.18
CA LYS A 168 3.37 -8.86 5.32
C LYS A 168 3.76 -10.16 6.04
N PHE A 169 4.41 -11.09 5.33
CA PHE A 169 4.96 -12.32 5.94
C PHE A 169 6.37 -12.14 6.48
N GLY A 170 6.96 -10.95 6.37
CA GLY A 170 8.29 -10.64 6.89
C GLY A 170 9.45 -11.24 6.09
N ASP A 171 9.29 -11.45 4.78
CA ASP A 171 10.32 -12.02 3.91
C ASP A 171 11.33 -10.96 3.47
N THR A 172 12.35 -10.72 4.30
CA THR A 172 13.37 -9.67 4.08
C THR A 172 14.08 -9.82 2.73
N ASP A 173 14.46 -11.04 2.38
CA ASP A 173 15.28 -11.32 1.18
C ASP A 173 14.53 -10.94 -0.09
N VAL A 174 13.33 -11.46 -0.24
CA VAL A 174 12.53 -11.24 -1.43
C VAL A 174 12.06 -9.79 -1.55
N VAL A 175 11.70 -9.16 -0.43
CA VAL A 175 11.30 -7.75 -0.41
C VAL A 175 12.48 -6.85 -0.82
N ALA A 176 13.69 -7.11 -0.29
CA ALA A 176 14.88 -6.38 -0.68
C ALA A 176 15.19 -6.55 -2.17
N GLU A 177 15.18 -7.79 -2.69
CA GLU A 177 15.40 -8.09 -4.10
C GLU A 177 14.40 -7.39 -5.01
N TYR A 178 13.09 -7.42 -4.66
CA TYR A 178 12.06 -6.72 -5.41
C TYR A 178 12.30 -5.20 -5.44
N LEU A 179 12.54 -4.58 -4.29
CA LEU A 179 12.80 -3.14 -4.22
C LEU A 179 14.06 -2.75 -5.00
N LEU A 180 15.12 -3.56 -4.97
CA LEU A 180 16.33 -3.34 -5.75
C LEU A 180 16.08 -3.49 -7.26
N SER A 181 15.21 -4.39 -7.68
CA SER A 181 14.87 -4.60 -9.11
C SER A 181 14.18 -3.39 -9.75
N ILE A 182 13.48 -2.56 -8.96
CA ILE A 182 12.74 -1.38 -9.42
C ILE A 182 13.48 -0.06 -9.16
N GLN A 183 14.69 -0.08 -8.61
CA GLN A 183 15.43 1.14 -8.19
C GLN A 183 15.73 2.12 -9.34
N ASP A 184 15.74 1.68 -10.60
CA ASP A 184 15.98 2.54 -11.76
C ASP A 184 14.79 3.44 -12.07
N ASP A 185 13.56 3.04 -11.72
CA ASP A 185 12.38 3.88 -11.76
C ASP A 185 12.25 4.70 -10.46
N ARG A 186 12.93 5.84 -10.42
CA ARG A 186 13.10 6.66 -9.21
C ARG A 186 11.79 7.11 -8.57
N MET A 187 10.81 7.50 -9.38
CA MET A 187 9.53 7.97 -8.87
C MET A 187 8.72 6.82 -8.28
N TYR A 188 8.72 5.69 -8.97
CA TYR A 188 8.06 4.48 -8.52
C TYR A 188 8.67 3.95 -7.23
N PHE A 189 10.00 3.82 -7.18
CA PHE A 189 10.74 3.39 -6.00
C PHE A 189 10.44 4.28 -4.79
N ALA A 190 10.52 5.61 -4.93
CA ALA A 190 10.30 6.54 -3.82
C ALA A 190 8.89 6.46 -3.23
N ARG A 191 7.88 6.13 -4.05
CA ARG A 191 6.51 5.91 -3.59
C ARG A 191 6.37 4.60 -2.85
N ILE A 192 6.90 3.53 -3.41
CA ILE A 192 6.67 2.15 -2.93
C ILE A 192 7.46 1.84 -1.66
N VAL A 193 8.68 2.36 -1.51
CA VAL A 193 9.52 2.05 -0.34
C VAL A 193 8.77 2.27 0.97
N ASN A 194 8.09 3.41 1.14
CA ASN A 194 7.33 3.69 2.36
C ASN A 194 6.16 2.71 2.56
N GLU A 195 5.44 2.36 1.47
CA GLU A 195 4.33 1.40 1.51
C GLU A 195 4.81 0.02 1.98
N PHE A 196 6.00 -0.42 1.49
CA PHE A 196 6.58 -1.69 1.93
C PHE A 196 7.04 -1.66 3.39
N PHE A 197 7.74 -0.60 3.81
CA PHE A 197 8.16 -0.45 5.20
C PHE A 197 6.99 -0.38 6.18
N ASP A 198 5.88 0.20 5.76
CA ASP A 198 4.66 0.32 6.58
C ASP A 198 4.05 -1.05 6.90
N VAL A 199 3.91 -1.90 5.88
CA VAL A 199 3.28 -3.23 6.01
C VAL A 199 4.25 -4.33 6.42
N PHE A 200 5.58 -4.07 6.40
CA PHE A 200 6.59 -5.08 6.65
C PHE A 200 6.53 -5.60 8.09
N SER A 201 6.27 -6.90 8.25
CA SER A 201 6.14 -7.54 9.56
C SER A 201 7.47 -8.10 10.11
N GLY A 202 8.53 -8.13 9.29
CA GLY A 202 9.86 -8.57 9.69
C GLY A 202 10.68 -7.47 10.38
N ASP A 203 12.00 -7.69 10.48
CA ASP A 203 12.93 -6.69 11.03
C ASP A 203 13.21 -5.57 10.03
N ARG A 204 12.61 -4.39 10.27
CA ARG A 204 12.81 -3.20 9.44
C ARG A 204 14.26 -2.70 9.43
N VAL A 205 15.03 -2.96 10.50
CA VAL A 205 16.44 -2.58 10.57
C VAL A 205 17.26 -3.45 9.61
N GLU A 206 16.99 -4.76 9.59
CA GLU A 206 17.62 -5.69 8.66
C GLU A 206 17.29 -5.32 7.19
N LEU A 207 16.01 -5.10 6.88
CA LEU A 207 15.58 -4.69 5.54
C LEU A 207 16.26 -3.39 5.11
N ALA A 208 16.26 -2.39 5.98
CA ALA A 208 16.88 -1.09 5.71
C ALA A 208 18.38 -1.20 5.49
N SER A 209 19.10 -1.98 6.32
CA SER A 209 20.55 -2.23 6.19
C SER A 209 20.87 -2.85 4.85
N ARG A 210 20.15 -3.89 4.47
CA ARG A 210 20.36 -4.60 3.21
C ARG A 210 20.12 -3.69 1.99
N LEU A 211 19.04 -2.92 1.99
CA LEU A 211 18.78 -1.95 0.94
C LEU A 211 19.85 -0.87 0.89
N PHE A 212 20.26 -0.32 2.04
CA PHE A 212 21.24 0.75 2.10
C PHE A 212 22.63 0.33 1.59
N GLU A 213 23.03 -0.89 1.83
CA GLU A 213 24.31 -1.44 1.36
C GLU A 213 24.34 -1.62 -0.16
N THR A 214 23.23 -2.11 -0.74
CA THR A 214 23.17 -2.61 -2.11
C THR A 214 22.57 -1.64 -3.12
N CYS A 215 21.71 -0.69 -2.70
CA CYS A 215 21.09 0.24 -3.63
C CYS A 215 22.05 1.30 -4.18
N ASN A 216 21.70 1.88 -5.32
CA ASN A 216 22.48 2.95 -5.91
C ASN A 216 22.52 4.21 -5.03
N PRO A 217 23.54 5.08 -5.15
CA PRO A 217 23.70 6.25 -4.25
C PRO A 217 22.52 7.21 -4.22
N TYR A 218 21.78 7.30 -5.33
CA TYR A 218 20.61 8.16 -5.40
C TYR A 218 19.46 7.61 -4.54
N MET A 219 19.26 6.30 -4.56
CA MET A 219 18.23 5.63 -3.78
C MET A 219 18.52 5.64 -2.28
N LYS A 220 19.80 5.72 -1.88
CA LYS A 220 20.19 5.85 -0.47
C LYS A 220 19.47 7.00 0.22
N ASN A 221 19.28 8.13 -0.43
CA ASN A 221 18.53 9.25 0.14
C ASN A 221 17.04 8.94 0.36
N THR A 222 16.46 8.09 -0.48
CA THR A 222 15.07 7.63 -0.29
C THR A 222 14.97 6.67 0.90
N ILE A 223 15.92 5.74 1.01
CA ILE A 223 15.99 4.82 2.16
C ILE A 223 16.22 5.58 3.46
N ILE A 224 17.11 6.59 3.48
CA ILE A 224 17.32 7.48 4.65
C ILE A 224 16.01 8.10 5.13
N LYS A 225 15.18 8.60 4.21
CA LYS A 225 13.88 9.18 4.58
C LYS A 225 12.93 8.14 5.18
N ALA A 226 12.86 6.94 4.58
CA ALA A 226 12.06 5.86 5.12
C ALA A 226 12.52 5.45 6.53
N ILE A 227 13.84 5.25 6.72
CA ILE A 227 14.43 4.92 8.02
C ILE A 227 14.08 6.00 9.07
N ALA A 228 14.14 7.29 8.70
CA ALA A 228 13.79 8.39 9.59
C ALA A 228 12.30 8.38 9.94
N HIS A 229 11.42 8.20 8.95
CA HIS A 229 9.98 8.14 9.13
C HIS A 229 9.57 7.04 10.11
N PHE A 230 10.18 5.87 10.01
CA PHE A 230 9.94 4.74 10.92
C PHE A 230 10.78 4.78 12.20
N ARG A 231 11.58 5.83 12.42
CA ARG A 231 12.42 6.05 13.62
C ARG A 231 13.30 4.85 13.95
N LEU A 232 14.04 4.34 12.95
CA LEU A 232 14.95 3.21 13.16
C LEU A 232 16.25 3.69 13.79
N ASP A 233 16.30 3.74 15.13
CA ASP A 233 17.40 4.31 15.94
C ASP A 233 18.77 3.67 15.67
N ALA A 234 18.81 2.43 15.22
CA ALA A 234 20.04 1.73 14.83
C ALA A 234 20.87 2.52 13.80
N PHE A 235 20.22 3.38 13.00
CA PHE A 235 20.89 4.18 11.98
C PHE A 235 21.28 5.59 12.44
N ARG A 236 21.04 5.96 13.68
CA ARG A 236 21.32 7.33 14.19
C ARG A 236 22.76 7.76 13.99
N GLN A 237 23.73 6.88 14.25
CA GLN A 237 25.17 7.18 14.06
C GLN A 237 25.52 7.46 12.60
N MET A 238 24.87 6.77 11.67
CA MET A 238 25.01 7.04 10.23
C MET A 238 24.53 8.46 9.89
N TYR A 239 23.42 8.93 10.45
CA TYR A 239 22.92 10.28 10.22
C TYR A 239 23.84 11.34 10.82
N LEU A 240 24.36 11.13 12.02
CA LEU A 240 25.30 12.04 12.66
C LEU A 240 26.58 12.21 11.81
N SER A 241 27.13 11.11 11.29
CA SER A 241 28.31 11.15 10.41
C SER A 241 27.97 11.79 9.05
N GLY A 242 26.82 11.48 8.47
CA GLY A 242 26.38 12.03 7.19
C GLY A 242 26.05 13.53 7.26
N ALA A 243 25.54 14.03 8.39
CA ALA A 243 25.23 15.44 8.61
C ALA A 243 26.48 16.34 8.61
N THR A 244 27.65 15.77 8.91
CA THR A 244 28.96 16.45 8.87
C THR A 244 29.77 16.17 7.61
N GLY A 245 29.28 15.31 6.73
CA GLY A 245 29.93 14.87 5.51
C GLY A 245 30.02 15.96 4.42
N ASN A 246 30.83 15.67 3.38
CA ASN A 246 31.08 16.60 2.27
C ASN A 246 30.05 16.52 1.14
N ASN A 247 29.27 15.42 1.04
CA ASN A 247 28.25 15.28 0.02
C ASN A 247 27.01 16.06 0.40
N GLN A 248 26.75 17.17 -0.30
CA GLN A 248 25.68 18.11 0.03
C GLN A 248 24.27 17.47 0.04
N GLN A 249 23.94 16.61 -0.93
CA GLN A 249 22.62 15.97 -0.98
C GLN A 249 22.44 14.97 0.17
N HIS A 250 23.44 14.19 0.44
CA HIS A 250 23.45 13.23 1.54
C HIS A 250 23.36 13.94 2.89
N LYS A 251 24.13 15.02 3.07
CA LYS A 251 24.11 15.88 4.26
C LYS A 251 22.69 16.43 4.53
N ILE A 252 22.03 16.97 3.50
CA ILE A 252 20.66 17.49 3.63
C ILE A 252 19.70 16.36 4.06
N ALA A 253 19.80 15.17 3.47
CA ALA A 253 18.95 14.05 3.84
C ALA A 253 19.16 13.62 5.30
N CYS A 254 20.41 13.56 5.77
CA CYS A 254 20.74 13.22 7.15
C CYS A 254 20.27 14.26 8.16
N ILE A 255 20.43 15.57 7.85
CA ILE A 255 19.93 16.65 8.71
C ILE A 255 18.40 16.61 8.82
N LYS A 256 17.69 16.34 7.73
CA LYS A 256 16.23 16.14 7.76
C LYS A 256 15.85 14.97 8.64
N ALA A 257 16.54 13.84 8.49
CA ALA A 257 16.31 12.65 9.30
C ALA A 257 16.50 12.95 10.79
N LEU A 258 17.61 13.58 11.17
CA LEU A 258 17.86 13.98 12.57
C LEU A 258 16.79 14.94 13.11
N ALA A 259 16.30 15.88 12.29
CA ALA A 259 15.21 16.75 12.67
C ALA A 259 13.89 16.00 12.90
N GLU A 260 13.60 14.94 12.14
CA GLU A 260 12.44 14.07 12.34
C GLU A 260 12.58 13.21 13.60
N PHE A 261 13.76 12.67 13.88
CA PHE A 261 14.03 11.94 15.14
C PHE A 261 13.78 12.81 16.35
N GLY A 262 14.25 14.06 16.31
CA GLY A 262 13.98 15.07 17.33
C GLY A 262 14.58 14.79 18.69
N TYR A 263 15.74 14.12 18.77
CA TYR A 263 16.49 13.97 20.00
C TYR A 263 17.11 15.31 20.44
N GLU A 264 17.08 15.61 21.73
CA GLU A 264 17.65 16.84 22.30
C GLU A 264 19.16 16.93 22.09
N GLU A 265 19.83 15.78 22.15
CA GLU A 265 21.28 15.65 21.95
C GLU A 265 21.74 16.09 20.54
N ASP A 266 20.84 16.03 19.54
CA ASP A 266 21.14 16.41 18.16
C ASP A 266 20.95 17.91 17.89
N GLU A 267 20.44 18.66 18.87
CA GLU A 267 20.10 20.08 18.72
C GLU A 267 21.30 20.94 18.31
N GLN A 268 22.50 20.66 18.83
CA GLN A 268 23.70 21.37 18.45
C GLN A 268 24.03 21.25 16.97
N ILE A 269 23.87 20.02 16.40
CA ILE A 269 24.09 19.75 14.97
C ILE A 269 23.05 20.49 14.14
N LEU A 270 21.79 20.45 14.58
CA LEU A 270 20.69 21.14 13.89
C LEU A 270 20.88 22.66 13.94
N GLN A 271 21.33 23.23 15.07
CA GLN A 271 21.64 24.65 15.19
C GLN A 271 22.82 25.08 14.30
N MET A 272 23.89 24.28 14.21
CA MET A 272 24.99 24.52 13.27
C MET A 272 24.52 24.48 11.82
N ALA A 273 23.66 23.52 11.47
CA ALA A 273 23.07 23.44 10.14
C ALA A 273 22.15 24.63 9.83
N ALA A 274 21.38 25.12 10.81
CA ALA A 274 20.50 26.27 10.66
C ALA A 274 21.29 27.59 10.48
N LYS A 275 22.48 27.71 11.05
CA LYS A 275 23.38 28.90 10.89
C LYS A 275 24.08 28.92 9.53
N ASN A 276 24.27 27.75 8.91
CA ASN A 276 24.96 27.66 7.62
C ASN A 276 23.96 27.85 6.47
N ARG A 277 23.81 29.09 5.98
CA ARG A 277 22.84 29.52 4.96
C ARG A 277 23.14 29.02 3.54
N ASP A 278 24.23 28.33 3.31
CA ASP A 278 24.66 27.88 1.98
C ASP A 278 23.89 26.65 1.45
N SER A 279 22.96 26.10 2.23
CA SER A 279 22.18 24.91 1.85
C SER A 279 20.74 25.01 2.32
N THR A 280 19.81 24.39 1.58
CA THR A 280 18.38 24.25 1.97
C THR A 280 18.18 23.51 3.29
N SER A 281 19.22 22.89 3.85
CA SER A 281 19.20 22.21 5.15
C SER A 281 18.86 23.13 6.32
N TRP A 282 19.21 24.44 6.24
CA TRP A 282 18.89 25.43 7.26
C TRP A 282 17.38 25.62 7.47
N LEU A 283 16.58 25.48 6.42
CA LEU A 283 15.12 25.60 6.52
C LEU A 283 14.53 24.51 7.42
N TYR A 284 14.99 23.28 7.28
CA TYR A 284 14.47 22.15 8.05
C TYR A 284 15.00 22.12 9.49
N ALA A 285 16.27 22.41 9.66
CA ALA A 285 16.88 22.52 10.98
C ALA A 285 16.33 23.72 11.76
N GLY A 286 16.18 24.88 11.10
CA GLY A 286 15.67 26.11 11.71
C GLY A 286 14.22 25.99 12.16
N HIS A 287 13.35 25.38 11.36
CA HIS A 287 11.95 25.18 11.72
C HIS A 287 11.79 24.33 13.00
N ARG A 288 12.58 23.28 13.15
CA ARG A 288 12.53 22.44 14.36
C ARG A 288 13.06 23.14 15.61
N VAL A 289 14.15 23.88 15.48
CA VAL A 289 14.73 24.68 16.58
C VAL A 289 13.76 25.78 17.01
N LEU A 290 13.11 26.47 16.06
CA LEU A 290 12.13 27.52 16.35
C LEU A 290 10.86 26.95 17.03
N CYS A 291 10.30 25.86 16.55
CA CYS A 291 9.13 25.25 17.18
C CYS A 291 9.40 24.81 18.63
N ARG A 292 10.61 24.33 18.96
CA ARG A 292 10.95 23.98 20.35
C ARG A 292 11.17 25.21 21.25
N SER A 293 11.78 26.26 20.75
CA SER A 293 11.96 27.51 21.52
C SER A 293 10.61 28.17 21.86
N GLU A 294 9.62 28.08 20.98
CA GLU A 294 8.26 28.57 21.26
C GLU A 294 7.54 27.72 22.32
N ILE A 295 7.67 26.39 22.28
CA ILE A 295 7.08 25.50 23.28
C ILE A 295 7.73 25.69 24.65
N SER A 296 9.07 25.88 24.73
CA SER A 296 9.76 26.16 25.99
C SER A 296 9.43 27.55 26.56
N ALA A 297 9.20 28.56 25.73
CA ALA A 297 8.77 29.87 26.15
C ALA A 297 7.36 29.88 26.77
N VAL A 298 6.42 29.11 26.15
CA VAL A 298 5.04 28.96 26.65
C VAL A 298 5.01 28.20 27.99
N SER A 299 5.89 27.22 28.19
CA SER A 299 5.96 26.47 29.45
C SER A 299 6.58 27.25 30.61
N VAL A 300 7.47 28.22 30.32
CA VAL A 300 8.09 29.11 31.34
C VAL A 300 7.11 30.21 31.81
N ASP A 301 6.24 30.69 30.92
CA ASP A 301 5.20 31.65 31.28
C ASP A 301 4.02 31.01 32.05
N ALA A 302 3.72 29.75 31.81
CA ALA A 302 2.69 29.01 32.56
C ALA A 302 3.14 28.66 33.99
N GLY A 303 4.42 28.63 34.29
CA GLY A 303 4.98 28.39 35.65
C GLY A 303 5.20 29.62 36.52
N LYS A 304 4.85 30.82 36.04
CA LYS A 304 5.01 32.10 36.80
C LYS A 304 3.70 32.72 37.29
N SER A 305 2.58 31.99 37.16
CA SER A 305 1.27 32.47 37.61
C SER A 305 0.72 31.68 38.81
N ASP A 306 1.56 31.26 39.75
CA ASP A 306 1.15 30.81 41.08
C ASP A 306 1.81 31.69 42.19
#